data_c8c3c6285a7d36f144b5d0368e08fae3
#
_entry.id   c8c3c6285a7d36f144b5d0368e08fae3
#
_cell.length_a   1.000
_cell.length_b   1.000
_cell.length_c   1.000
_cell.angle_alpha   90.00
_cell.angle_beta   90.00
_cell.angle_gamma   90.00
#
_symmetry.space_group_name_H-M   'P 1'
#
loop_
_entity.id
_entity.type
_entity.pdbx_description
1 polymer ?
#
loop_
_entity_poly.entity_id
_entity_poly.type
_entity_poly.pdbx_seq_one_letter_code
_entity_poly.pdbx_strand_id
1 'polypeptide(L)'
;VTDLRIVKTRTNIKNSLIDLLAEKNVSKITVTELAEKAMINRKTFYRHYHTVQDVVDDINYDIVNDVISHAKKSDRDGNNLVNQLNFIGLSIVENKEQINKILKNSPEVFGSGRSVELLKRFIEVSIRPVLNFKNETKLKYLVEFVVSGFISVYVRWFNEGCAESSEKLADAVNEFVLGALSEYVRPKS
;
A
#
# COMPACT_ATOMS: atom_id res chain seq x y z
N VAL A 1 7.31 -24.13 9.18
CA VAL A 1 7.05 -23.37 10.44
C VAL A 1 8.05 -22.22 10.48
N THR A 2 7.56 -20.99 10.35
CA THR A 2 8.43 -19.80 10.42
C THR A 2 8.94 -19.64 11.86
N ASP A 3 10.24 -19.51 12.05
CA ASP A 3 10.83 -19.32 13.39
C ASP A 3 10.33 -18.00 13.99
N LEU A 4 9.65 -18.07 15.12
CA LEU A 4 9.10 -16.91 15.84
C LEU A 4 10.18 -15.85 16.16
N ARG A 5 11.44 -16.25 16.30
CA ARG A 5 12.56 -15.32 16.50
C ARG A 5 12.80 -14.46 15.27
N ILE A 6 12.70 -15.07 14.08
CA ILE A 6 12.83 -14.34 12.81
C ILE A 6 11.71 -13.29 12.69
N VAL A 7 10.46 -13.67 12.94
CA VAL A 7 9.32 -12.78 12.90
C VAL A 7 9.50 -11.60 13.86
N LYS A 8 9.81 -11.90 15.14
CA LYS A 8 10.03 -10.85 16.15
C LYS A 8 11.15 -9.88 15.76
N THR A 9 12.27 -10.40 15.23
CA THR A 9 13.39 -9.55 14.81
C THR A 9 12.99 -8.64 13.64
N ARG A 10 12.31 -9.16 12.60
CA ARG A 10 11.83 -8.36 11.48
C ARG A 10 10.85 -7.28 11.93
N THR A 11 9.87 -7.63 12.77
CA THR A 11 8.92 -6.68 13.34
C THR A 11 9.63 -5.56 14.11
N ASN A 12 10.62 -5.90 14.93
CA ASN A 12 11.38 -4.90 15.67
C ASN A 12 12.17 -3.95 14.75
N ILE A 13 12.82 -4.48 13.70
CA ILE A 13 13.53 -3.65 12.71
C ILE A 13 12.55 -2.71 11.99
N LYS A 14 11.37 -3.21 11.57
CA LYS A 14 10.35 -2.40 10.89
C LYS A 14 9.83 -1.27 11.78
N ASN A 15 9.46 -1.59 13.02
CA ASN A 15 8.99 -0.57 13.98
C ASN A 15 10.06 0.50 14.25
N SER A 16 11.32 0.09 14.43
CA SER A 16 12.43 1.01 14.61
C SER A 16 12.65 1.93 13.40
N LEU A 17 12.45 1.40 12.18
CA LEU A 17 12.53 2.23 10.97
C LEU A 17 11.38 3.24 10.91
N ILE A 18 10.15 2.84 11.22
CA ILE A 18 8.98 3.74 11.25
C ILE A 18 9.21 4.89 12.22
N ASP A 19 9.79 4.61 13.40
CA ASP A 19 10.11 5.65 14.37
C ASP A 19 11.19 6.61 13.85
N LEU A 20 12.22 6.11 13.16
CA LEU A 20 13.26 6.95 12.53
C LEU A 20 12.70 7.79 11.37
N LEU A 21 11.79 7.24 10.57
CA LEU A 21 11.12 7.96 9.48
C LEU A 21 10.25 9.12 9.99
N ALA A 22 9.68 8.98 11.18
CA ALA A 22 8.97 10.09 11.83
C ALA A 22 9.88 11.28 12.17
N GLU A 23 11.19 11.05 12.33
CA GLU A 23 12.18 12.06 12.73
C GLU A 23 12.93 12.65 11.52
N LYS A 24 13.23 11.83 10.49
CA LYS A 24 14.06 12.24 9.34
C LYS A 24 13.79 11.47 8.07
N ASN A 25 14.28 12.01 6.95
CA ASN A 25 14.16 11.37 5.63
C ASN A 25 14.95 10.04 5.57
N VAL A 26 14.41 9.07 4.83
CA VAL A 26 14.96 7.73 4.65
C VAL A 26 16.41 7.75 4.15
N SER A 27 16.76 8.69 3.29
CA SER A 27 18.13 8.82 2.74
C SER A 27 19.19 9.15 3.80
N LYS A 28 18.78 9.63 4.97
CA LYS A 28 19.64 9.95 6.12
C LYS A 28 19.72 8.82 7.14
N ILE A 29 18.97 7.75 6.96
CA ILE A 29 18.96 6.61 7.90
C ILE A 29 19.99 5.58 7.46
N THR A 30 20.90 5.23 8.36
CA THR A 30 21.94 4.22 8.11
C THR A 30 21.55 2.87 8.70
N VAL A 31 22.11 1.78 8.15
CA VAL A 31 21.96 0.43 8.74
C VAL A 31 22.47 0.38 10.16
N THR A 32 23.56 1.11 10.47
CA THR A 32 24.13 1.15 11.83
C THR A 32 23.12 1.73 12.81
N GLU A 33 22.58 2.89 12.51
CA GLU A 33 21.59 3.56 13.35
C GLU A 33 20.30 2.75 13.50
N LEU A 34 19.81 2.15 12.40
CA LEU A 34 18.62 1.29 12.46
C LEU A 34 18.85 0.04 13.31
N ALA A 35 20.02 -0.58 13.21
CA ALA A 35 20.37 -1.74 14.03
C ALA A 35 20.47 -1.36 15.52
N GLU A 36 21.08 -0.21 15.84
CA GLU A 36 21.15 0.33 17.21
C GLU A 36 19.76 0.60 17.78
N LYS A 37 18.91 1.30 17.04
CA LYS A 37 17.51 1.58 17.42
C LYS A 37 16.71 0.30 17.65
N ALA A 38 16.94 -0.74 16.82
CA ALA A 38 16.32 -2.05 16.96
C ALA A 38 16.98 -2.95 18.03
N MET A 39 17.99 -2.45 18.74
CA MET A 39 18.76 -3.19 19.76
C MET A 39 19.33 -4.52 19.25
N ILE A 40 19.83 -4.53 18.01
CA ILE A 40 20.47 -5.68 17.38
C ILE A 40 21.86 -5.29 16.84
N ASN A 41 22.73 -6.26 16.63
CA ASN A 41 23.98 -5.99 15.93
C ASN A 41 23.80 -6.00 14.40
N ARG A 42 24.71 -5.34 13.67
CA ARG A 42 24.68 -5.26 12.20
C ARG A 42 24.67 -6.63 11.52
N LYS A 43 25.36 -7.64 12.08
CA LYS A 43 25.35 -8.99 11.52
C LYS A 43 23.94 -9.60 11.57
N THR A 44 23.20 -9.36 12.64
CA THR A 44 21.79 -9.77 12.76
C THR A 44 20.92 -9.03 11.75
N PHE A 45 21.12 -7.71 11.54
CA PHE A 45 20.42 -6.95 10.52
C PHE A 45 20.63 -7.59 9.13
N TYR A 46 21.88 -7.82 8.71
CA TYR A 46 22.22 -8.38 7.40
C TYR A 46 21.72 -9.81 7.17
N ARG A 47 21.32 -10.52 8.20
CA ARG A 47 20.62 -11.81 8.05
C ARG A 47 19.17 -11.67 7.59
N HIS A 48 18.57 -10.50 7.72
CA HIS A 48 17.17 -10.24 7.41
C HIS A 48 16.98 -9.29 6.22
N TYR A 49 17.86 -8.30 6.08
CA TYR A 49 17.79 -7.24 5.06
C TYR A 49 19.20 -6.85 4.62
N HIS A 50 19.36 -6.44 3.37
CA HIS A 50 20.65 -5.96 2.85
C HIS A 50 20.79 -4.45 3.00
N THR A 51 19.69 -3.70 2.86
CA THR A 51 19.65 -2.25 2.88
C THR A 51 18.48 -1.74 3.76
N VAL A 52 18.49 -0.45 4.08
CA VAL A 52 17.33 0.21 4.70
C VAL A 52 16.13 0.20 3.75
N GLN A 53 16.37 0.32 2.44
CA GLN A 53 15.32 0.25 1.43
C GLN A 53 14.58 -1.10 1.43
N ASP A 54 15.27 -2.21 1.67
CA ASP A 54 14.62 -3.52 1.78
C ASP A 54 13.61 -3.56 2.94
N VAL A 55 13.92 -2.86 4.04
CA VAL A 55 13.00 -2.75 5.18
C VAL A 55 11.78 -1.89 4.83
N VAL A 56 12.00 -0.79 4.12
CA VAL A 56 10.93 0.06 3.58
C VAL A 56 10.00 -0.76 2.68
N ASP A 57 10.57 -1.50 1.74
CA ASP A 57 9.80 -2.32 0.81
C ASP A 57 8.97 -3.40 1.53
N ASP A 58 9.52 -3.96 2.61
CA ASP A 58 8.82 -4.94 3.44
C ASP A 58 7.66 -4.31 4.25
N ILE A 59 7.84 -3.08 4.75
CA ILE A 59 6.76 -2.32 5.42
C ILE A 59 5.63 -2.02 4.44
N ASN A 60 5.95 -1.49 3.27
CA ASN A 60 4.98 -1.18 2.24
C ASN A 60 4.23 -2.42 1.77
N TYR A 61 4.94 -3.55 1.64
CA TYR A 61 4.34 -4.82 1.27
C TYR A 61 3.35 -5.31 2.33
N ASP A 62 3.67 -5.20 3.61
CA ASP A 62 2.77 -5.58 4.69
C ASP A 62 1.50 -4.73 4.66
N ILE A 63 1.62 -3.39 4.55
CA ILE A 63 0.47 -2.48 4.46
C ILE A 63 -0.44 -2.87 3.29
N VAL A 64 0.10 -3.04 2.10
CA VAL A 64 -0.70 -3.40 0.91
C VAL A 64 -1.30 -4.80 1.05
N ASN A 65 -0.57 -5.75 1.60
CA ASN A 65 -1.07 -7.11 1.81
C ASN A 65 -2.21 -7.15 2.83
N ASP A 66 -2.14 -6.36 3.89
CA ASP A 66 -3.24 -6.22 4.87
C ASP A 66 -4.48 -5.59 4.23
N VAL A 67 -4.31 -4.51 3.46
CA VAL A 67 -5.38 -3.88 2.67
C VAL A 67 -6.08 -4.91 1.76
N ILE A 68 -5.31 -5.67 0.98
CA ILE A 68 -5.84 -6.70 0.07
C ILE A 68 -6.55 -7.82 0.86
N SER A 69 -5.99 -8.22 1.99
CA SER A 69 -6.57 -9.28 2.82
C SER A 69 -7.92 -8.87 3.40
N HIS A 70 -8.07 -7.62 3.83
CA HIS A 70 -9.34 -7.07 4.29
C HIS A 70 -10.35 -6.93 3.15
N ALA A 71 -9.95 -6.41 1.99
CA ALA A 71 -10.80 -6.29 0.81
C ALA A 71 -11.36 -7.66 0.36
N LYS A 72 -10.54 -8.72 0.38
CA LYS A 72 -10.98 -10.08 0.04
C LYS A 72 -11.96 -10.68 1.05
N LYS A 73 -11.77 -10.41 2.34
CA LYS A 73 -12.66 -10.94 3.40
C LYS A 73 -14.06 -10.33 3.36
N SER A 74 -14.17 -9.10 2.91
CA SER A 74 -15.43 -8.36 2.87
C SER A 74 -16.27 -8.64 1.64
N ASP A 75 -15.65 -9.10 0.57
CA ASP A 75 -16.32 -9.46 -0.68
C ASP A 75 -16.41 -11.00 -0.77
N ARG A 76 -17.41 -11.57 -0.08
CA ARG A 76 -17.63 -13.03 -0.07
C ARG A 76 -17.93 -13.60 -1.46
N ASP A 77 -18.49 -12.78 -2.35
CA ASP A 77 -18.89 -13.19 -3.70
C ASP A 77 -17.84 -12.85 -4.76
N GLY A 78 -16.76 -12.10 -4.40
CA GLY A 78 -15.62 -11.78 -5.26
C GLY A 78 -15.92 -10.85 -6.45
N ASN A 79 -17.12 -10.26 -6.51
CA ASN A 79 -17.62 -9.55 -7.70
C ASN A 79 -18.04 -8.10 -7.45
N ASN A 80 -17.87 -7.57 -6.25
CA ASN A 80 -18.26 -6.19 -5.94
C ASN A 80 -17.06 -5.26 -5.83
N LEU A 81 -16.64 -4.72 -6.98
CA LEU A 81 -15.51 -3.78 -7.06
C LEU A 81 -15.68 -2.56 -6.14
N VAL A 82 -16.91 -2.04 -6.00
CA VAL A 82 -17.19 -0.89 -5.11
C VAL A 82 -16.85 -1.25 -3.67
N ASN A 83 -17.29 -2.41 -3.19
CA ASN A 83 -16.97 -2.86 -1.85
C ASN A 83 -15.46 -3.04 -1.67
N GLN A 84 -14.77 -3.62 -2.65
CA GLN A 84 -13.31 -3.79 -2.58
C GLN A 84 -12.58 -2.44 -2.51
N LEU A 85 -12.98 -1.44 -3.30
CA LEU A 85 -12.41 -0.10 -3.26
C LEU A 85 -12.68 0.61 -1.93
N ASN A 86 -13.90 0.50 -1.39
CA ASN A 86 -14.25 1.04 -0.08
C ASN A 86 -13.37 0.44 1.02
N PHE A 87 -13.15 -0.88 0.99
CA PHE A 87 -12.30 -1.55 1.98
C PHE A 87 -10.83 -1.15 1.88
N ILE A 88 -10.33 -0.91 0.66
CA ILE A 88 -8.99 -0.36 0.48
C ILE A 88 -8.89 1.00 1.18
N GLY A 89 -9.86 1.89 0.94
CA GLY A 89 -9.93 3.21 1.59
C GLY A 89 -9.96 3.11 3.11
N LEU A 90 -10.84 2.28 3.68
CA LEU A 90 -10.95 2.06 5.13
C LEU A 90 -9.65 1.53 5.74
N SER A 91 -9.00 0.56 5.09
CA SER A 91 -7.74 0.01 5.59
C SER A 91 -6.59 1.04 5.59
N ILE A 92 -6.58 1.98 4.66
CA ILE A 92 -5.63 3.11 4.66
C ILE A 92 -5.89 4.01 5.87
N VAL A 93 -7.17 4.27 6.18
CA VAL A 93 -7.56 5.07 7.34
C VAL A 93 -7.17 4.38 8.65
N GLU A 94 -7.38 3.08 8.76
CA GLU A 94 -6.97 2.29 9.94
C GLU A 94 -5.45 2.34 10.17
N ASN A 95 -4.67 2.39 9.09
CA ASN A 95 -3.20 2.50 9.14
C ASN A 95 -2.68 3.94 9.10
N LYS A 96 -3.57 4.95 9.22
CA LYS A 96 -3.28 6.39 9.02
C LYS A 96 -2.08 6.87 9.84
N GLU A 97 -1.99 6.50 11.10
CA GLU A 97 -0.90 6.96 11.97
C GLU A 97 0.47 6.45 11.49
N GLN A 98 0.54 5.18 11.12
CA GLN A 98 1.78 4.58 10.61
C GLN A 98 2.17 5.17 9.24
N ILE A 99 1.20 5.31 8.34
CA ILE A 99 1.42 5.91 7.02
C ILE A 99 1.88 7.36 7.16
N ASN A 100 1.29 8.14 8.07
CA ASN A 100 1.70 9.52 8.33
C ASN A 100 3.14 9.62 8.82
N LYS A 101 3.59 8.74 9.71
CA LYS A 101 4.98 8.70 10.16
C LYS A 101 5.96 8.50 8.99
N ILE A 102 5.60 7.63 8.04
CA ILE A 102 6.42 7.35 6.86
C ILE A 102 6.42 8.57 5.91
N LEU A 103 5.25 9.07 5.57
CA LEU A 103 5.08 10.13 4.57
C LEU A 103 5.63 11.49 5.01
N LYS A 104 5.61 11.78 6.30
CA LYS A 104 6.01 13.09 6.84
C LYS A 104 7.38 13.55 6.37
N ASN A 105 8.35 12.67 6.33
CA ASN A 105 9.73 12.99 5.97
C ASN A 105 10.22 12.26 4.71
N SER A 106 9.45 11.29 4.21
CA SER A 106 9.83 10.42 3.10
C SER A 106 8.64 10.06 2.21
N PRO A 107 7.95 11.05 1.61
CA PRO A 107 6.79 10.78 0.75
C PRO A 107 7.12 9.90 -0.46
N GLU A 108 8.38 9.94 -0.92
CA GLU A 108 8.88 9.13 -2.03
C GLU A 108 8.90 7.63 -1.77
N VAL A 109 8.84 7.24 -0.51
CA VAL A 109 8.87 5.84 -0.07
C VAL A 109 7.54 5.14 -0.31
N PHE A 110 6.42 5.89 -0.24
CA PHE A 110 5.09 5.33 -0.41
C PHE A 110 4.72 5.19 -1.88
N GLY A 111 4.17 4.03 -2.24
CA GLY A 111 3.74 3.80 -3.62
C GLY A 111 4.86 3.40 -4.57
N SER A 112 5.92 2.80 -4.07
CA SER A 112 7.04 2.29 -4.88
C SER A 112 7.28 0.79 -4.65
N GLY A 113 8.02 0.18 -5.55
CA GLY A 113 8.53 -1.17 -5.40
C GLY A 113 7.47 -2.28 -5.52
N ARG A 114 7.70 -3.39 -4.83
CA ARG A 114 6.92 -4.63 -4.92
C ARG A 114 5.47 -4.49 -4.45
N SER A 115 5.21 -3.56 -3.55
CA SER A 115 3.86 -3.29 -3.02
C SER A 115 2.91 -2.76 -4.09
N VAL A 116 3.39 -1.90 -4.98
CA VAL A 116 2.61 -1.37 -6.10
C VAL A 116 2.25 -2.48 -7.08
N GLU A 117 3.19 -3.35 -7.41
CA GLU A 117 2.94 -4.49 -8.29
C GLU A 117 1.91 -5.47 -7.70
N LEU A 118 1.95 -5.67 -6.38
CA LEU A 118 0.96 -6.47 -5.67
C LEU A 118 -0.44 -5.84 -5.78
N LEU A 119 -0.54 -4.52 -5.58
CA LEU A 119 -1.80 -3.78 -5.69
C LEU A 119 -2.32 -3.80 -7.14
N LYS A 120 -1.46 -3.60 -8.14
CA LYS A 120 -1.84 -3.70 -9.56
C LYS A 120 -2.42 -5.08 -9.90
N ARG A 121 -1.77 -6.14 -9.46
CA ARG A 121 -2.27 -7.51 -9.66
C ARG A 121 -3.62 -7.74 -8.98
N PHE A 122 -3.78 -7.24 -7.77
CA PHE A 122 -5.06 -7.34 -7.06
C PHE A 122 -6.18 -6.62 -7.83
N ILE A 123 -5.96 -5.37 -8.23
CA ILE A 123 -6.92 -4.59 -9.01
C ILE A 123 -7.23 -5.28 -10.35
N GLU A 124 -6.21 -5.72 -11.09
CA GLU A 124 -6.40 -6.42 -12.35
C GLU A 124 -7.29 -7.65 -12.21
N VAL A 125 -7.02 -8.49 -11.21
CA VAL A 125 -7.82 -9.70 -10.94
C VAL A 125 -9.25 -9.33 -10.55
N SER A 126 -9.44 -8.26 -9.80
CA SER A 126 -10.77 -7.81 -9.34
C SER A 126 -11.62 -7.22 -10.46
N ILE A 127 -11.03 -6.49 -11.41
CA ILE A 127 -11.77 -5.84 -12.50
C ILE A 127 -12.00 -6.75 -13.70
N ARG A 128 -11.11 -7.72 -13.93
CA ARG A 128 -11.18 -8.60 -15.12
C ARG A 128 -12.52 -9.35 -15.27
N PRO A 129 -13.17 -9.88 -14.23
CA PRO A 129 -14.46 -10.55 -14.36
C PRO A 129 -15.62 -9.62 -14.73
N VAL A 130 -15.55 -8.36 -14.29
CA VAL A 130 -16.64 -7.38 -14.44
C VAL A 130 -16.52 -6.51 -15.68
N LEU A 131 -15.34 -6.48 -16.30
CA LEU A 131 -15.05 -5.64 -17.46
C LEU A 131 -14.89 -6.47 -18.73
N ASN A 132 -15.29 -5.86 -19.88
CA ASN A 132 -15.15 -6.45 -21.19
C ASN A 132 -13.97 -5.83 -21.94
N PHE A 133 -12.75 -6.30 -21.65
CA PHE A 133 -11.57 -5.88 -22.38
C PHE A 133 -11.25 -6.83 -23.53
N LYS A 134 -11.25 -6.28 -24.75
CA LYS A 134 -10.74 -6.97 -25.95
C LYS A 134 -9.24 -6.77 -26.17
N ASN A 135 -8.63 -5.84 -25.46
CA ASN A 135 -7.24 -5.43 -25.64
C ASN A 135 -6.49 -5.43 -24.30
N GLU A 136 -5.60 -6.40 -24.12
CA GLU A 136 -4.79 -6.58 -22.91
C GLU A 136 -3.87 -5.38 -22.63
N THR A 137 -3.40 -4.70 -23.66
CA THR A 137 -2.56 -3.49 -23.49
C THR A 137 -3.37 -2.35 -22.87
N LYS A 138 -4.62 -2.16 -23.31
CA LYS A 138 -5.51 -1.16 -22.69
C LYS A 138 -5.80 -1.49 -21.23
N LEU A 139 -6.02 -2.77 -20.90
CA LEU A 139 -6.23 -3.19 -19.52
C LEU A 139 -5.02 -2.85 -18.64
N LYS A 140 -3.80 -3.13 -19.10
CA LYS A 140 -2.58 -2.78 -18.37
C LYS A 140 -2.46 -1.29 -18.10
N TYR A 141 -2.72 -0.45 -19.11
CA TYR A 141 -2.70 1.01 -18.94
C TYR A 141 -3.80 1.50 -17.99
N LEU A 142 -4.98 0.89 -18.02
CA LEU A 142 -6.05 1.24 -17.11
C LEU A 142 -5.69 0.90 -15.66
N VAL A 143 -5.14 -0.29 -15.40
CA VAL A 143 -4.66 -0.69 -14.08
C VAL A 143 -3.57 0.27 -13.60
N GLU A 144 -2.61 0.62 -14.46
CA GLU A 144 -1.56 1.60 -14.15
C GLU A 144 -2.15 2.95 -13.75
N PHE A 145 -3.09 3.47 -14.54
CA PHE A 145 -3.76 4.75 -14.31
C PHE A 145 -4.53 4.75 -12.98
N VAL A 146 -5.34 3.72 -12.75
CA VAL A 146 -6.16 3.59 -11.52
C VAL A 146 -5.28 3.50 -10.28
N VAL A 147 -4.27 2.64 -10.29
CA VAL A 147 -3.40 2.45 -9.11
C VAL A 147 -2.54 3.67 -8.84
N SER A 148 -1.95 4.27 -9.88
CA SER A 148 -1.12 5.47 -9.73
C SER A 148 -1.95 6.67 -9.27
N GLY A 149 -3.14 6.86 -9.83
CA GLY A 149 -4.08 7.90 -9.41
C GLY A 149 -4.51 7.72 -7.97
N PHE A 150 -4.88 6.50 -7.59
CA PHE A 150 -5.24 6.13 -6.22
C PHE A 150 -4.11 6.50 -5.24
N ILE A 151 -2.90 6.03 -5.47
CA ILE A 151 -1.74 6.33 -4.61
C ILE A 151 -1.50 7.84 -4.52
N SER A 152 -1.50 8.55 -5.65
CA SER A 152 -1.27 10.01 -5.69
C SER A 152 -2.29 10.80 -4.89
N VAL A 153 -3.57 10.44 -4.98
CA VAL A 153 -4.66 11.12 -4.23
C VAL A 153 -4.49 10.90 -2.73
N TYR A 154 -4.20 9.68 -2.29
CA TYR A 154 -3.99 9.40 -0.86
C TYR A 154 -2.73 10.07 -0.33
N VAL A 155 -1.61 10.03 -1.05
CA VAL A 155 -0.37 10.73 -0.66
C VAL A 155 -0.63 12.23 -0.53
N ARG A 156 -1.36 12.83 -1.46
CA ARG A 156 -1.74 14.24 -1.38
C ARG A 156 -2.59 14.53 -0.14
N TRP A 157 -3.62 13.72 0.12
CA TRP A 157 -4.48 13.88 1.29
C TRP A 157 -3.70 13.84 2.61
N PHE A 158 -2.73 12.92 2.73
CA PHE A 158 -1.83 12.87 3.88
C PHE A 158 -0.96 14.14 3.99
N ASN A 159 -0.38 14.59 2.88
CA ASN A 159 0.47 15.79 2.84
C ASN A 159 -0.31 17.07 3.20
N GLU A 160 -1.60 17.12 2.92
CA GLU A 160 -2.52 18.21 3.29
C GLU A 160 -3.06 18.03 4.73
N GLY A 161 -2.48 17.14 5.53
CA GLY A 161 -2.84 16.92 6.92
C GLY A 161 -4.19 16.23 7.11
N CYS A 162 -4.68 15.50 6.13
CA CYS A 162 -5.98 14.82 6.13
C CYS A 162 -7.14 15.83 6.35
N ALA A 163 -7.10 16.95 5.65
CA ALA A 163 -8.05 18.06 5.82
C ALA A 163 -9.50 17.66 5.52
N GLU A 164 -9.72 16.81 4.51
CA GLU A 164 -11.04 16.21 4.25
C GLU A 164 -11.25 14.95 5.08
N SER A 165 -12.52 14.61 5.33
CA SER A 165 -12.83 13.34 5.98
C SER A 165 -12.48 12.15 5.07
N SER A 166 -12.11 11.04 5.67
CA SER A 166 -11.78 9.80 4.96
C SER A 166 -12.92 9.27 4.10
N GLU A 167 -14.16 9.48 4.54
CA GLU A 167 -15.37 9.07 3.83
C GLU A 167 -15.52 9.89 2.53
N LYS A 168 -15.39 11.21 2.59
CA LYS A 168 -15.45 12.08 1.40
C LYS A 168 -14.36 11.76 0.39
N LEU A 169 -13.14 11.48 0.90
CA LEU A 169 -12.03 11.07 0.05
C LEU A 169 -12.34 9.74 -0.65
N ALA A 170 -12.81 8.74 0.10
CA ALA A 170 -13.15 7.42 -0.44
C ALA A 170 -14.27 7.53 -1.48
N ASP A 171 -15.31 8.33 -1.23
CA ASP A 171 -16.41 8.57 -2.16
C ASP A 171 -15.90 9.19 -3.47
N ALA A 172 -15.06 10.24 -3.39
CA ALA A 172 -14.47 10.88 -4.57
C ALA A 172 -13.57 9.90 -5.37
N VAL A 173 -12.73 9.13 -4.70
CA VAL A 173 -11.86 8.14 -5.36
C VAL A 173 -12.70 7.05 -6.03
N ASN A 174 -13.77 6.57 -5.38
CA ASN A 174 -14.68 5.59 -5.96
C ASN A 174 -15.39 6.14 -7.20
N GLU A 175 -15.88 7.38 -7.15
CA GLU A 175 -16.50 8.05 -8.30
C GLU A 175 -15.53 8.13 -9.48
N PHE A 176 -14.28 8.53 -9.26
CA PHE A 176 -13.26 8.61 -10.32
C PHE A 176 -12.93 7.25 -10.91
N VAL A 177 -12.74 6.24 -10.07
CA VAL A 177 -12.41 4.87 -10.53
C VAL A 177 -13.59 4.27 -11.28
N LEU A 178 -14.80 4.37 -10.75
CA LEU A 178 -16.00 3.85 -11.42
C LEU A 178 -16.29 4.61 -12.71
N GLY A 179 -16.09 5.91 -12.75
CA GLY A 179 -16.20 6.73 -13.96
C GLY A 179 -15.23 6.26 -15.05
N ALA A 180 -13.96 6.03 -14.71
CA ALA A 180 -12.95 5.52 -15.64
C ALA A 180 -13.27 4.10 -16.16
N LEU A 181 -14.00 3.29 -15.38
CA LEU A 181 -14.35 1.92 -15.72
C LEU A 181 -15.69 1.79 -16.44
N SER A 182 -16.55 2.80 -16.40
CA SER A 182 -17.96 2.73 -16.82
C SER A 182 -18.15 2.27 -18.27
N GLU A 183 -17.29 2.71 -19.19
CA GLU A 183 -17.34 2.33 -20.61
C GLU A 183 -16.98 0.86 -20.87
N TYR A 184 -16.35 0.19 -19.90
CA TYR A 184 -15.84 -1.17 -20.03
C TYR A 184 -16.70 -2.20 -19.28
N VAL A 185 -17.70 -1.74 -18.51
CA VAL A 185 -18.58 -2.65 -17.75
C VAL A 185 -19.39 -3.52 -18.70
N ARG A 186 -19.41 -4.82 -18.46
CA ARG A 186 -20.25 -5.75 -19.22
C ARG A 186 -21.72 -5.40 -18.98
N PRO A 187 -22.55 -5.32 -20.04
CA PRO A 187 -24.00 -5.25 -19.83
C PRO A 187 -24.45 -6.45 -19.02
N LYS A 188 -25.29 -6.21 -18.00
CA LYS A 188 -25.92 -7.30 -17.26
C LYS A 188 -26.81 -8.05 -18.26
N SER A 189 -26.45 -9.31 -18.55
CA SER A 189 -27.29 -10.25 -19.31
C SER A 189 -28.53 -10.64 -18.52
#